data_60b679ff23e6c8901b178f0b5fdf0bb3
#
_entry.id   60b679ff23e6c8901b178f0b5fdf0bb3
#
_cell.length_a   1.000
_cell.length_b   1.000
_cell.length_c   1.000
_cell.angle_alpha   90.00
_cell.angle_beta   90.00
_cell.angle_gamma   90.00
#
_symmetry.space_group_name_H-M   'P 1'
#
loop_
_entity.id
_entity.type
_entity.pdbx_description
1 polymer ?
#
loop_
_entity_poly.entity_id
_entity_poly.type
_entity_poly.pdbx_seq_one_letter_code
_entity_poly.pdbx_strand_id
1 'polypeptide(L)'
;MSRRILGKRELLDIIQGAAFLGTGGGGSPKSGEVLVEGFLSGKEIKLVSVDEVEDEAKIVVAAGMGAPEVLLKRGWSRETVNAFNALEKVTGEEFNYVIPVETGGFNSLTPMTVSAEKGIPTIDADGAGRAIPELQQTMFCINNIPISPTALADDSNIWIVINAEDPFKMEDLSRAVTTELGMQAGIVCHIMPGNKMKKAAIPETISKAEKVGKAIREAKTADKDLVEAILSIVDGFVLGKGTVTDVSTETKGGFDFGKATIKGDGETLRVDYKNENMLAWRNENLVAMVPDRICYIGLDGQPLTNADIKKDMEVAVIGIKAPDKWRVPAGFNAFRRAVEAMGYKEEYKRIEELNKK
;
A
#
# COMPACT_ATOMS: atom_id res chain seq x y z
N MET A 1 16.98 12.59 -11.13
CA MET A 1 17.35 13.13 -9.78
C MET A 1 18.47 12.26 -9.25
N SER A 2 19.47 12.85 -8.61
CA SER A 2 20.56 12.06 -8.02
C SER A 2 20.05 11.17 -6.89
N ARG A 3 20.69 10.03 -6.68
CA ARG A 3 20.50 9.14 -5.51
C ARG A 3 20.35 9.99 -4.25
N ARG A 4 19.24 9.86 -3.54
CA ARG A 4 19.01 10.59 -2.30
C ARG A 4 19.03 9.63 -1.11
N ILE A 5 19.47 10.14 0.02
CA ILE A 5 19.44 9.42 1.29
C ILE A 5 18.25 9.93 2.08
N LEU A 6 17.44 8.99 2.57
CA LEU A 6 16.30 9.29 3.42
C LEU A 6 16.75 9.30 4.88
N GLY A 7 16.48 10.42 5.57
CA GLY A 7 16.65 10.54 7.00
C GLY A 7 15.35 10.22 7.77
N LYS A 8 15.41 10.27 9.09
CA LYS A 8 14.25 9.99 9.95
C LYS A 8 13.03 10.86 9.61
N ARG A 9 13.24 12.14 9.28
CA ARG A 9 12.15 13.06 8.96
C ARG A 9 11.42 12.64 7.68
N GLU A 10 12.16 12.35 6.63
CA GLU A 10 11.60 11.88 5.35
C GLU A 10 10.84 10.57 5.53
N LEU A 11 11.39 9.62 6.29
CA LEU A 11 10.72 8.35 6.59
C LEU A 11 9.40 8.55 7.34
N LEU A 12 9.34 9.46 8.32
CA LEU A 12 8.10 9.78 9.03
C LEU A 12 7.08 10.47 8.12
N ASP A 13 7.49 11.38 7.24
CA ASP A 13 6.60 12.00 6.27
C ASP A 13 6.10 10.93 5.26
N ILE A 14 6.96 10.00 4.79
CA ILE A 14 6.56 8.87 3.93
C ILE A 14 5.48 8.02 4.61
N ILE A 15 5.64 7.66 5.89
CA ILE A 15 4.66 6.89 6.64
C ILE A 15 3.28 7.55 6.61
N GLN A 16 3.22 8.84 6.97
CA GLN A 16 1.96 9.56 7.05
C GLN A 16 1.26 9.62 5.69
N GLY A 17 2.01 10.01 4.65
CA GLY A 17 1.44 10.10 3.30
C GLY A 17 1.11 8.74 2.70
N ALA A 18 1.93 7.71 2.91
CA ALA A 18 1.67 6.36 2.41
C ALA A 18 0.46 5.71 3.09
N ALA A 19 0.27 5.91 4.40
CA ALA A 19 -0.92 5.45 5.10
C ALA A 19 -2.19 6.13 4.57
N PHE A 20 -2.14 7.44 4.28
CA PHE A 20 -3.24 8.14 3.63
C PHE A 20 -3.51 7.58 2.21
N LEU A 21 -2.47 7.47 1.37
CA LEU A 21 -2.58 6.99 -0.02
C LEU A 21 -2.90 5.49 -0.12
N GLY A 22 -2.71 4.74 0.97
CA GLY A 22 -2.96 3.30 1.07
C GLY A 22 -4.43 2.89 1.05
N THR A 23 -5.36 3.84 0.89
CA THR A 23 -6.79 3.53 0.69
C THR A 23 -7.41 2.64 1.77
N GLY A 24 -7.01 2.85 3.02
CA GLY A 24 -7.50 2.09 4.18
C GLY A 24 -6.71 0.82 4.52
N GLY A 25 -5.68 0.47 3.74
CA GLY A 25 -4.82 -0.69 3.97
C GLY A 25 -3.32 -0.37 3.94
N GLY A 26 -2.47 -1.40 3.70
CA GLY A 26 -1.01 -1.25 3.60
C GLY A 26 -0.28 -0.94 4.92
N GLY A 27 -0.95 -1.10 6.06
CA GLY A 27 -0.45 -0.83 7.41
C GLY A 27 -0.68 0.60 7.89
N SER A 28 -0.94 0.72 9.20
CA SER A 28 -1.16 2.01 9.85
C SER A 28 0.15 2.81 10.01
N PRO A 29 0.07 4.14 10.25
CA PRO A 29 1.26 4.94 10.59
C PRO A 29 2.07 4.35 11.74
N LYS A 30 1.41 3.84 12.78
CA LYS A 30 2.06 3.21 13.94
C LYS A 30 2.93 2.02 13.56
N SER A 31 2.47 1.21 12.59
CA SER A 31 3.25 0.08 12.09
C SER A 31 4.55 0.52 11.40
N GLY A 32 4.48 1.60 10.62
CA GLY A 32 5.67 2.20 10.00
C GLY A 32 6.62 2.82 11.02
N GLU A 33 6.09 3.50 12.03
CA GLU A 33 6.88 4.11 13.12
C GLU A 33 7.68 3.05 13.88
N VAL A 34 7.08 1.88 14.18
CA VAL A 34 7.78 0.74 14.80
C VAL A 34 9.00 0.33 13.97
N LEU A 35 8.87 0.32 12.65
CA LEU A 35 9.96 -0.04 11.74
C LEU A 35 11.07 1.03 11.72
N VAL A 36 10.70 2.31 11.69
CA VAL A 36 11.66 3.43 11.66
C VAL A 36 12.41 3.56 12.98
N GLU A 37 11.71 3.44 14.11
CA GLU A 37 12.33 3.55 15.43
C GLU A 37 13.15 2.32 15.82
N GLY A 38 12.75 1.16 15.31
CA GLY A 38 13.47 -0.10 15.50
C GLY A 38 14.57 -0.32 14.46
N PHE A 39 14.22 -1.05 13.39
CA PHE A 39 15.19 -1.58 12.41
C PHE A 39 15.91 -0.50 11.60
N LEU A 40 15.20 0.57 11.19
CA LEU A 40 15.77 1.61 10.32
C LEU A 40 16.49 2.72 11.07
N SER A 41 16.44 2.73 12.40
CA SER A 41 17.06 3.77 13.22
C SER A 41 18.57 3.86 12.98
N GLY A 42 19.05 5.06 12.62
CA GLY A 42 20.46 5.33 12.37
C GLY A 42 21.04 4.70 11.11
N LYS A 43 20.23 4.05 10.29
CA LYS A 43 20.67 3.42 9.04
C LYS A 43 20.47 4.35 7.84
N GLU A 44 21.33 4.18 6.85
CA GLU A 44 21.30 4.93 5.60
C GLU A 44 20.41 4.24 4.58
N ILE A 45 19.35 4.91 4.11
CA ILE A 45 18.40 4.40 3.14
C ILE A 45 18.59 5.15 1.83
N LYS A 46 19.01 4.43 0.79
CA LYS A 46 19.21 4.99 -0.55
C LYS A 46 17.93 4.87 -1.37
N LEU A 47 17.42 5.99 -1.87
CA LEU A 47 16.29 6.06 -2.78
C LEU A 47 16.78 6.49 -4.16
N VAL A 48 16.34 5.77 -5.22
CA VAL A 48 16.65 6.07 -6.62
C VAL A 48 15.37 6.19 -7.44
N SER A 49 15.37 7.04 -8.46
CA SER A 49 14.25 7.13 -9.38
C SER A 49 14.23 5.94 -10.34
N VAL A 50 13.05 5.69 -10.95
CA VAL A 50 12.88 4.63 -11.96
C VAL A 50 13.86 4.77 -13.13
N ASP A 51 14.15 6.03 -13.55
CA ASP A 51 15.03 6.31 -14.70
C ASP A 51 16.50 6.02 -14.41
N GLU A 52 16.92 6.01 -13.14
CA GLU A 52 18.30 5.70 -12.73
C GLU A 52 18.61 4.21 -12.68
N VAL A 53 17.59 3.35 -12.83
CA VAL A 53 17.76 1.90 -12.82
C VAL A 53 18.22 1.42 -14.20
N GLU A 54 19.28 0.64 -14.24
CA GLU A 54 19.78 0.04 -15.48
C GLU A 54 18.79 -1.01 -16.02
N ASP A 55 18.65 -1.10 -17.35
CA ASP A 55 17.64 -1.98 -17.99
C ASP A 55 17.84 -3.45 -17.68
N GLU A 56 19.09 -3.91 -17.50
CA GLU A 56 19.45 -5.30 -17.19
C GLU A 56 19.61 -5.56 -15.67
N ALA A 57 19.45 -4.52 -14.84
CA ALA A 57 19.56 -4.70 -13.39
C ALA A 57 18.48 -5.67 -12.87
N LYS A 58 18.84 -6.50 -11.91
CA LYS A 58 17.93 -7.45 -11.28
C LYS A 58 17.24 -6.80 -10.10
N ILE A 59 15.92 -6.76 -10.17
CA ILE A 59 15.04 -6.12 -9.19
C ILE A 59 14.14 -7.19 -8.58
N VAL A 60 13.84 -7.02 -7.30
CA VAL A 60 12.92 -7.89 -6.59
C VAL A 60 11.94 -7.06 -5.77
N VAL A 61 10.70 -7.51 -5.69
CA VAL A 61 9.67 -6.90 -4.85
C VAL A 61 9.81 -7.42 -3.43
N ALA A 62 9.75 -6.52 -2.46
CA ALA A 62 9.80 -6.87 -1.04
C ALA A 62 8.65 -6.22 -0.27
N ALA A 63 8.06 -6.97 0.67
CA ALA A 63 6.91 -6.54 1.48
C ALA A 63 6.87 -7.28 2.82
N GLY A 64 5.92 -6.89 3.67
CA GLY A 64 5.48 -7.66 4.82
C GLY A 64 4.07 -8.19 4.58
N MET A 65 3.81 -9.40 5.01
CA MET A 65 2.50 -10.05 5.01
C MET A 65 2.13 -10.48 6.42
N GLY A 66 0.90 -10.22 6.84
CA GLY A 66 0.43 -10.70 8.15
C GLY A 66 -0.63 -9.80 8.79
N ALA A 67 -0.93 -10.08 10.07
CA ALA A 67 -1.93 -9.37 10.84
C ALA A 67 -1.34 -8.09 11.48
N PRO A 68 -1.96 -6.90 11.26
CA PRO A 68 -1.47 -5.65 11.82
C PRO A 68 -1.31 -5.65 13.35
N GLU A 69 -2.22 -6.32 14.05
CA GLU A 69 -2.14 -6.44 15.52
C GLU A 69 -0.93 -7.23 16.00
N VAL A 70 -0.51 -8.25 15.25
CA VAL A 70 0.69 -9.04 15.57
C VAL A 70 1.93 -8.18 15.39
N LEU A 71 2.00 -7.42 14.30
CA LEU A 71 3.08 -6.49 14.03
C LEU A 71 3.23 -5.45 15.16
N LEU A 72 2.15 -4.86 15.64
CA LEU A 72 2.20 -3.88 16.72
C LEU A 72 2.65 -4.47 18.06
N LYS A 73 2.39 -5.76 18.30
CA LYS A 73 2.79 -6.46 19.55
C LYS A 73 4.21 -7.01 19.50
N ARG A 74 4.62 -7.60 18.35
CA ARG A 74 5.93 -8.26 18.19
C ARG A 74 7.02 -7.34 17.64
N GLY A 75 6.61 -6.25 16.96
CA GLY A 75 7.52 -5.44 16.16
C GLY A 75 7.84 -6.08 14.81
N TRP A 76 8.82 -5.50 14.12
CA TRP A 76 9.38 -6.01 12.88
C TRP A 76 10.89 -5.94 12.93
N SER A 77 11.55 -6.99 12.51
CA SER A 77 13.00 -7.13 12.61
C SER A 77 13.62 -7.53 11.27
N ARG A 78 13.90 -8.79 11.09
CA ARG A 78 14.67 -9.31 9.94
C ARG A 78 13.83 -10.07 8.93
N GLU A 79 12.52 -10.14 9.08
CA GLU A 79 11.63 -11.00 8.29
C GLU A 79 11.85 -10.79 6.78
N THR A 80 11.79 -9.51 6.32
CA THR A 80 11.97 -9.20 4.89
C THR A 80 13.41 -9.47 4.42
N VAL A 81 14.40 -9.18 5.27
CA VAL A 81 15.81 -9.46 4.98
C VAL A 81 16.06 -10.97 4.88
N ASN A 82 15.46 -11.76 5.78
CA ASN A 82 15.58 -13.22 5.77
C ASN A 82 14.92 -13.82 4.52
N ALA A 83 13.73 -13.32 4.12
CA ALA A 83 13.08 -13.73 2.88
C ALA A 83 13.93 -13.37 1.64
N PHE A 84 14.53 -12.18 1.63
CA PHE A 84 15.44 -11.76 0.57
C PHE A 84 16.66 -12.68 0.47
N ASN A 85 17.34 -12.97 1.58
CA ASN A 85 18.48 -13.87 1.62
C ASN A 85 18.11 -15.30 1.18
N ALA A 86 16.90 -15.77 1.56
CA ALA A 86 16.41 -17.08 1.14
C ALA A 86 16.20 -17.14 -0.38
N LEU A 87 15.67 -16.09 -0.98
CA LEU A 87 15.46 -16.03 -2.43
C LEU A 87 16.78 -15.99 -3.18
N GLU A 88 17.76 -15.15 -2.77
CA GLU A 88 19.12 -15.16 -3.32
C GLU A 88 19.77 -16.55 -3.25
N LYS A 89 19.66 -17.21 -2.09
CA LYS A 89 20.24 -18.53 -1.86
C LYS A 89 19.64 -19.61 -2.78
N VAL A 90 18.32 -19.59 -2.98
CA VAL A 90 17.63 -20.63 -3.78
C VAL A 90 17.80 -20.39 -5.27
N THR A 91 17.80 -19.13 -5.71
CA THR A 91 17.93 -18.79 -7.13
C THR A 91 19.40 -18.73 -7.59
N GLY A 92 20.34 -18.52 -6.67
CA GLY A 92 21.75 -18.25 -7.00
C GLY A 92 21.96 -16.87 -7.64
N GLU A 93 20.97 -15.98 -7.53
CA GLU A 93 21.00 -14.63 -8.10
C GLU A 93 21.33 -13.59 -7.04
N GLU A 94 22.03 -12.52 -7.45
CA GLU A 94 22.22 -11.31 -6.66
C GLU A 94 21.29 -10.21 -7.20
N PHE A 95 20.61 -9.49 -6.30
CA PHE A 95 19.70 -8.42 -6.68
C PHE A 95 20.34 -7.04 -6.47
N ASN A 96 20.13 -6.15 -7.45
CA ASN A 96 20.73 -4.83 -7.46
C ASN A 96 19.83 -3.78 -6.76
N TYR A 97 18.52 -4.00 -6.76
CA TYR A 97 17.50 -3.07 -6.23
C TYR A 97 16.35 -3.83 -5.59
N VAL A 98 15.71 -3.14 -4.65
CA VAL A 98 14.40 -3.56 -4.11
C VAL A 98 13.33 -2.53 -4.43
N ILE A 99 12.09 -2.99 -4.57
CA ILE A 99 10.92 -2.16 -4.84
C ILE A 99 9.75 -2.61 -3.94
N PRO A 100 8.94 -1.67 -3.37
CA PRO A 100 7.73 -2.03 -2.64
C PRO A 100 6.70 -2.75 -3.53
N VAL A 101 5.89 -3.61 -2.92
CA VAL A 101 4.74 -4.20 -3.61
C VAL A 101 3.63 -3.18 -3.84
N GLU A 102 3.44 -2.25 -2.89
CA GLU A 102 2.29 -1.35 -2.78
C GLU A 102 2.61 -0.10 -1.98
N THR A 103 1.74 0.92 -2.06
CA THR A 103 1.78 2.09 -1.18
C THR A 103 1.01 1.78 0.12
N GLY A 104 1.67 1.91 1.26
CA GLY A 104 1.06 1.75 2.59
C GLY A 104 1.98 2.21 3.70
N GLY A 105 1.43 2.59 4.85
CA GLY A 105 2.19 3.14 5.98
C GLY A 105 3.29 2.21 6.52
N PHE A 106 3.16 0.92 6.27
CA PHE A 106 4.15 -0.11 6.58
C PHE A 106 4.85 -0.63 5.32
N ASN A 107 4.10 -1.06 4.30
CA ASN A 107 4.66 -1.75 3.14
C ASN A 107 5.50 -0.86 2.20
N SER A 108 5.35 0.46 2.24
CA SER A 108 6.30 1.35 1.55
C SER A 108 7.71 1.32 2.17
N LEU A 109 7.84 0.91 3.45
CA LEU A 109 9.10 0.92 4.19
C LEU A 109 9.75 -0.47 4.32
N THR A 110 9.00 -1.56 4.18
CA THR A 110 9.54 -2.91 4.33
C THR A 110 10.74 -3.21 3.41
N PRO A 111 10.77 -2.84 2.11
CA PRO A 111 11.95 -3.01 1.27
C PRO A 111 13.16 -2.18 1.75
N MET A 112 12.92 -1.09 2.48
CA MET A 112 14.00 -0.27 3.03
C MET A 112 14.79 -1.01 4.12
N THR A 113 14.24 -2.06 4.75
CA THR A 113 14.98 -2.92 5.67
C THR A 113 16.06 -3.71 4.92
N VAL A 114 15.74 -4.19 3.72
CA VAL A 114 16.71 -4.84 2.82
C VAL A 114 17.76 -3.83 2.34
N SER A 115 17.29 -2.64 1.91
CA SER A 115 18.19 -1.55 1.50
C SER A 115 19.20 -1.19 2.58
N ALA A 116 18.74 -1.04 3.82
CA ALA A 116 19.57 -0.71 4.97
C ALA A 116 20.58 -1.79 5.34
N GLU A 117 20.22 -3.06 5.16
CA GLU A 117 21.07 -4.20 5.54
C GLU A 117 22.06 -4.59 4.43
N LYS A 118 21.59 -4.58 3.17
CA LYS A 118 22.37 -4.99 2.00
C LYS A 118 23.13 -3.86 1.33
N GLY A 119 22.79 -2.60 1.64
CA GLY A 119 23.39 -1.43 1.00
C GLY A 119 22.88 -1.17 -0.43
N ILE A 120 21.90 -1.95 -0.92
CA ILE A 120 21.28 -1.77 -2.25
C ILE A 120 20.18 -0.70 -2.19
N PRO A 121 19.94 0.07 -3.26
CA PRO A 121 18.90 1.11 -3.23
C PRO A 121 17.47 0.56 -3.27
N THR A 122 16.55 1.30 -2.64
CA THR A 122 15.11 1.18 -2.88
C THR A 122 14.71 2.05 -4.07
N ILE A 123 13.85 1.55 -4.95
CA ILE A 123 13.34 2.30 -6.12
C ILE A 123 12.14 3.14 -5.69
N ASP A 124 12.08 4.41 -6.12
CA ASP A 124 10.94 5.31 -5.92
C ASP A 124 9.79 4.96 -6.87
N ALA A 125 9.20 3.81 -6.62
CA ALA A 125 8.06 3.26 -7.33
C ALA A 125 7.47 2.10 -6.52
N ASP A 126 6.30 1.60 -6.91
CA ASP A 126 5.75 0.35 -6.40
C ASP A 126 4.88 -0.38 -7.44
N GLY A 127 4.30 -1.51 -7.05
CA GLY A 127 3.47 -2.34 -7.93
C GLY A 127 2.02 -1.86 -8.07
N ALA A 128 1.56 -0.86 -7.30
CA ALA A 128 0.13 -0.55 -7.27
C ALA A 128 -0.22 0.95 -7.14
N GLY A 129 0.61 1.76 -6.48
CA GLY A 129 0.30 3.17 -6.17
C GLY A 129 -0.84 3.33 -5.16
N ARG A 130 -1.23 2.24 -4.52
CA ARG A 130 -2.25 2.10 -3.47
C ARG A 130 -1.95 0.83 -2.67
N ALA A 131 -2.62 0.58 -1.56
CA ALA A 131 -2.62 -0.74 -0.95
C ALA A 131 -3.60 -1.67 -1.67
N ILE A 132 -3.30 -2.97 -1.61
CA ILE A 132 -4.01 -4.03 -2.32
C ILE A 132 -4.28 -5.23 -1.39
N PRO A 133 -5.48 -5.82 -1.42
CA PRO A 133 -5.79 -6.97 -0.57
C PRO A 133 -5.06 -8.26 -0.95
N GLU A 134 -4.67 -8.43 -2.21
CA GLU A 134 -4.17 -9.71 -2.74
C GLU A 134 -2.99 -9.50 -3.69
N LEU A 135 -2.00 -10.40 -3.67
CA LEU A 135 -0.74 -10.30 -4.42
C LEU A 135 -0.92 -10.18 -5.94
N GLN A 136 -1.99 -10.80 -6.51
CA GLN A 136 -2.27 -10.71 -7.95
C GLN A 136 -2.76 -9.31 -8.39
N GLN A 137 -3.12 -8.44 -7.45
CA GLN A 137 -3.63 -7.10 -7.72
C GLN A 137 -2.49 -6.07 -7.85
N THR A 138 -1.44 -6.45 -8.57
CA THR A 138 -0.32 -5.56 -8.89
C THR A 138 -0.18 -5.33 -10.39
N MET A 139 0.40 -4.21 -10.76
CA MET A 139 0.81 -3.95 -12.14
C MET A 139 1.87 -4.95 -12.62
N PHE A 140 2.61 -5.58 -11.71
CA PHE A 140 3.54 -6.64 -12.05
C PHE A 140 2.80 -7.86 -12.61
N CYS A 141 1.77 -8.36 -11.90
CA CYS A 141 0.93 -9.46 -12.39
C CYS A 141 0.18 -9.10 -13.67
N ILE A 142 -0.40 -7.89 -13.76
CA ILE A 142 -1.12 -7.42 -14.96
C ILE A 142 -0.20 -7.36 -16.19
N ASN A 143 1.09 -7.06 -16.00
CA ASN A 143 2.10 -7.06 -17.08
C ASN A 143 2.81 -8.42 -17.24
N ASN A 144 2.25 -9.51 -16.70
CA ASN A 144 2.78 -10.87 -16.80
C ASN A 144 4.22 -11.02 -16.29
N ILE A 145 4.60 -10.28 -15.26
CA ILE A 145 5.85 -10.50 -14.53
C ILE A 145 5.60 -11.63 -13.53
N PRO A 146 6.34 -12.75 -13.63
CA PRO A 146 6.11 -13.89 -12.76
C PRO A 146 6.18 -13.52 -11.27
N ILE A 147 5.23 -14.01 -10.49
CA ILE A 147 5.27 -13.88 -9.03
C ILE A 147 6.21 -14.93 -8.40
N SER A 148 6.42 -16.02 -9.10
CA SER A 148 7.26 -17.15 -8.69
C SER A 148 8.72 -16.99 -9.17
N PRO A 149 9.70 -17.45 -8.40
CA PRO A 149 9.59 -17.98 -7.04
C PRO A 149 9.31 -16.90 -6.00
N THR A 150 8.59 -17.24 -4.93
CA THR A 150 8.29 -16.35 -3.80
C THR A 150 8.91 -16.92 -2.53
N ALA A 151 9.69 -16.13 -1.82
CA ALA A 151 10.24 -16.46 -0.51
C ALA A 151 9.45 -15.79 0.62
N LEU A 152 9.17 -16.55 1.69
CA LEU A 152 8.63 -16.03 2.94
C LEU A 152 9.56 -16.42 4.09
N ALA A 153 9.71 -15.53 5.07
CA ALA A 153 10.52 -15.81 6.26
C ALA A 153 9.99 -15.07 7.50
N ASP A 154 10.29 -15.64 8.67
CA ASP A 154 10.12 -15.01 9.97
C ASP A 154 11.42 -14.32 10.47
N ASP A 155 11.36 -13.75 11.66
CA ASP A 155 12.49 -13.11 12.35
C ASP A 155 13.56 -14.11 12.84
N SER A 156 13.17 -15.37 13.06
CA SER A 156 14.05 -16.47 13.51
C SER A 156 14.80 -17.15 12.36
N ASN A 157 14.67 -16.61 11.12
CA ASN A 157 15.27 -17.15 9.91
C ASN A 157 14.73 -18.55 9.50
N ILE A 158 13.48 -18.85 9.87
CA ILE A 158 12.71 -19.93 9.24
C ILE A 158 12.16 -19.38 7.93
N TRP A 159 12.44 -20.04 6.82
CA TRP A 159 12.02 -19.56 5.51
C TRP A 159 11.53 -20.69 4.60
N ILE A 160 10.61 -20.34 3.73
CA ILE A 160 10.02 -21.21 2.71
C ILE A 160 10.07 -20.48 1.35
N VAL A 161 10.44 -21.20 0.30
CA VAL A 161 10.34 -20.70 -1.08
C VAL A 161 9.28 -21.51 -1.81
N ILE A 162 8.31 -20.81 -2.39
CA ILE A 162 7.18 -21.37 -3.10
C ILE A 162 7.36 -21.16 -4.59
N ASN A 163 7.12 -22.22 -5.37
CA ASN A 163 7.01 -22.13 -6.82
C ASN A 163 5.57 -22.44 -7.24
N ALA A 164 4.82 -21.41 -7.65
CA ALA A 164 3.47 -21.51 -8.18
C ALA A 164 3.26 -20.44 -9.26
N GLU A 165 2.91 -20.87 -10.48
CA GLU A 165 2.73 -19.97 -11.63
C GLU A 165 1.44 -19.14 -11.50
N ASP A 166 0.36 -19.75 -10.96
CA ASP A 166 -0.92 -19.06 -10.73
C ASP A 166 -0.80 -18.10 -9.53
N PRO A 167 -0.95 -16.77 -9.75
CA PRO A 167 -0.82 -15.79 -8.67
C PRO A 167 -1.91 -15.90 -7.60
N PHE A 168 -3.10 -16.43 -7.92
CA PHE A 168 -4.15 -16.71 -6.92
C PHE A 168 -3.70 -17.85 -6.00
N LYS A 169 -3.12 -18.90 -6.58
CA LYS A 169 -2.58 -20.01 -5.80
C LYS A 169 -1.37 -19.58 -4.96
N MET A 170 -0.53 -18.68 -5.50
CA MET A 170 0.58 -18.11 -4.75
C MET A 170 0.08 -17.32 -3.53
N GLU A 171 -0.97 -16.51 -3.69
CA GLU A 171 -1.62 -15.79 -2.59
C GLU A 171 -2.09 -16.74 -1.49
N ASP A 172 -2.86 -17.78 -1.84
CA ASP A 172 -3.38 -18.77 -0.89
C ASP A 172 -2.25 -19.48 -0.12
N LEU A 173 -1.20 -19.91 -0.81
CA LEU A 173 -0.06 -20.57 -0.21
C LEU A 173 0.74 -19.63 0.70
N SER A 174 0.96 -18.38 0.25
CA SER A 174 1.69 -17.38 1.03
C SER A 174 0.96 -17.05 2.34
N ARG A 175 -0.39 -16.96 2.33
CA ARG A 175 -1.18 -16.76 3.55
C ARG A 175 -1.10 -17.95 4.49
N ALA A 176 -1.18 -19.17 3.97
CA ALA A 176 -1.05 -20.38 4.79
C ALA A 176 0.32 -20.42 5.49
N VAL A 177 1.40 -20.16 4.74
CA VAL A 177 2.76 -20.09 5.29
C VAL A 177 2.90 -18.96 6.31
N THR A 178 2.38 -17.77 6.02
CA THR A 178 2.42 -16.64 6.96
C THR A 178 1.70 -16.99 8.28
N THR A 179 0.60 -17.73 8.21
CA THR A 179 -0.11 -18.20 9.41
C THR A 179 0.77 -19.13 10.26
N GLU A 180 1.44 -20.10 9.64
CA GLU A 180 2.35 -21.03 10.32
C GLU A 180 3.61 -20.33 10.86
N LEU A 181 4.08 -19.25 10.22
CA LEU A 181 5.17 -18.41 10.71
C LEU A 181 4.75 -17.44 11.84
N GLY A 182 3.57 -17.65 12.42
CA GLY A 182 3.06 -16.86 13.56
C GLY A 182 2.34 -15.58 13.15
N MET A 183 1.61 -15.61 12.04
CA MET A 183 0.77 -14.54 11.51
C MET A 183 1.55 -13.30 11.03
N GLN A 184 2.86 -13.43 10.78
CA GLN A 184 3.73 -12.35 10.31
C GLN A 184 4.92 -12.95 9.57
N ALA A 185 5.16 -12.48 8.33
CA ALA A 185 6.28 -12.91 7.50
C ALA A 185 6.76 -11.78 6.57
N GLY A 186 8.05 -11.68 6.35
CA GLY A 186 8.61 -10.99 5.20
C GLY A 186 8.34 -11.80 3.93
N ILE A 187 7.97 -11.14 2.85
CA ILE A 187 7.74 -11.76 1.55
C ILE A 187 8.58 -11.06 0.49
N VAL A 188 9.24 -11.87 -0.37
CA VAL A 188 10.05 -11.38 -1.50
C VAL A 188 9.70 -12.18 -2.74
N CYS A 189 9.33 -11.48 -3.82
CA CYS A 189 8.78 -12.09 -5.05
C CYS A 189 9.08 -11.23 -6.29
N HIS A 190 8.55 -11.60 -7.45
CA HIS A 190 8.65 -10.84 -8.70
C HIS A 190 10.08 -10.45 -9.08
N ILE A 191 10.92 -11.45 -9.36
CA ILE A 191 12.24 -11.20 -9.93
C ILE A 191 12.08 -10.66 -11.35
N MET A 192 12.63 -9.47 -11.63
CA MET A 192 12.48 -8.86 -12.94
C MET A 192 13.68 -7.99 -13.34
N PRO A 193 13.96 -7.85 -14.64
CA PRO A 193 14.94 -6.88 -15.13
C PRO A 193 14.37 -5.44 -15.11
N GLY A 194 15.26 -4.44 -15.06
CA GLY A 194 14.92 -3.04 -15.00
C GLY A 194 13.99 -2.56 -16.10
N ASN A 195 14.19 -3.02 -17.33
CA ASN A 195 13.34 -2.65 -18.47
C ASN A 195 11.87 -3.12 -18.31
N LYS A 196 11.61 -4.26 -17.65
CA LYS A 196 10.26 -4.72 -17.32
C LYS A 196 9.68 -3.94 -16.15
N MET A 197 10.48 -3.70 -15.12
CA MET A 197 10.08 -2.89 -13.97
C MET A 197 9.62 -1.49 -14.42
N LYS A 198 10.40 -0.78 -15.23
CA LYS A 198 10.05 0.56 -15.76
C LYS A 198 8.70 0.60 -16.47
N LYS A 199 8.36 -0.45 -17.21
CA LYS A 199 7.07 -0.56 -17.92
C LYS A 199 5.91 -0.80 -16.95
N ALA A 200 6.09 -1.67 -15.97
CA ALA A 200 5.02 -2.10 -15.07
C ALA A 200 4.83 -1.17 -13.86
N ALA A 201 5.89 -0.85 -13.12
CA ALA A 201 5.79 -0.12 -11.85
C ALA A 201 5.08 1.24 -11.97
N ILE A 202 4.44 1.66 -10.90
CA ILE A 202 3.90 3.01 -10.72
C ILE A 202 5.03 3.87 -10.14
N PRO A 203 5.55 4.86 -10.89
CA PRO A 203 6.68 5.66 -10.44
C PRO A 203 6.30 6.70 -9.39
N GLU A 204 7.31 7.21 -8.66
CA GLU A 204 7.22 8.33 -7.70
C GLU A 204 6.26 8.08 -6.53
N THR A 205 5.95 6.83 -6.18
CA THR A 205 4.98 6.54 -5.12
C THR A 205 5.52 6.88 -3.74
N ILE A 206 6.82 6.65 -3.49
CA ILE A 206 7.49 7.00 -2.23
C ILE A 206 7.64 8.53 -2.11
N SER A 207 8.14 9.20 -3.13
CA SER A 207 8.27 10.67 -3.15
C SER A 207 6.92 11.37 -3.06
N LYS A 208 5.86 10.81 -3.65
CA LYS A 208 4.50 11.33 -3.54
C LYS A 208 3.96 11.18 -2.12
N ALA A 209 4.19 10.03 -1.51
CA ALA A 209 3.83 9.79 -0.11
C ALA A 209 4.55 10.79 0.81
N GLU A 210 5.84 10.99 0.62
CA GLU A 210 6.61 11.99 1.37
C GLU A 210 6.02 13.41 1.23
N LYS A 211 5.70 13.84 0.02
CA LYS A 211 5.08 15.17 -0.22
C LYS A 211 3.74 15.31 0.50
N VAL A 212 2.89 14.28 0.44
CA VAL A 212 1.59 14.28 1.15
C VAL A 212 1.78 14.32 2.66
N GLY A 213 2.65 13.48 3.22
CA GLY A 213 2.92 13.47 4.66
C GLY A 213 3.52 14.79 5.16
N LYS A 214 4.43 15.37 4.39
CA LYS A 214 4.96 16.71 4.66
C LYS A 214 3.84 17.77 4.66
N ALA A 215 2.95 17.74 3.66
CA ALA A 215 1.82 18.68 3.59
C ALA A 215 0.89 18.53 4.80
N ILE A 216 0.57 17.30 5.22
CA ILE A 216 -0.22 17.01 6.43
C ILE A 216 0.45 17.61 7.66
N ARG A 217 1.74 17.35 7.86
CA ARG A 217 2.52 17.87 8.99
C ARG A 217 2.59 19.39 9.02
N GLU A 218 2.83 20.01 7.87
CA GLU A 218 2.95 21.48 7.76
C GLU A 218 1.59 22.17 7.94
N ALA A 219 0.50 21.60 7.43
CA ALA A 219 -0.85 22.10 7.65
C ALA A 219 -1.22 22.08 9.14
N LYS A 220 -0.95 20.98 9.85
CA LYS A 220 -1.15 20.87 11.31
C LYS A 220 -0.36 21.92 12.08
N THR A 221 0.90 22.14 11.71
CA THR A 221 1.79 23.10 12.42
C THR A 221 1.36 24.54 12.18
N ALA A 222 0.84 24.86 11.00
CA ALA A 222 0.49 26.22 10.58
C ALA A 222 -1.01 26.54 10.72
N ASP A 223 -1.82 25.63 11.30
CA ASP A 223 -3.28 25.73 11.43
C ASP A 223 -3.97 26.06 10.09
N LYS A 224 -3.55 25.37 9.02
CA LYS A 224 -4.11 25.49 7.67
C LYS A 224 -5.13 24.40 7.39
N ASP A 225 -6.00 24.62 6.41
CA ASP A 225 -6.93 23.58 5.95
C ASP A 225 -6.16 22.35 5.44
N LEU A 226 -6.33 21.26 6.15
CA LEU A 226 -5.65 19.99 5.90
C LEU A 226 -6.06 19.38 4.56
N VAL A 227 -7.34 19.49 4.19
CA VAL A 227 -7.88 18.91 2.96
C VAL A 227 -7.36 19.68 1.74
N GLU A 228 -7.32 21.01 1.83
CA GLU A 228 -6.73 21.85 0.78
C GLU A 228 -5.23 21.56 0.61
N ALA A 229 -4.50 21.41 1.72
CA ALA A 229 -3.07 21.06 1.68
C ALA A 229 -2.83 19.72 0.97
N ILE A 230 -3.63 18.70 1.25
CA ILE A 230 -3.56 17.39 0.57
C ILE A 230 -3.92 17.53 -0.92
N LEU A 231 -5.02 18.21 -1.24
CA LEU A 231 -5.49 18.38 -2.62
C LEU A 231 -4.54 19.21 -3.48
N SER A 232 -3.67 20.03 -2.88
CA SER A 232 -2.60 20.71 -3.62
C SER A 232 -1.53 19.76 -4.15
N ILE A 233 -1.42 18.54 -3.61
CA ILE A 233 -0.43 17.52 -4.00
C ILE A 233 -1.04 16.41 -4.86
N VAL A 234 -2.33 16.09 -4.65
CA VAL A 234 -3.02 14.99 -5.32
C VAL A 234 -4.18 15.49 -6.18
N ASP A 235 -4.36 14.89 -7.37
CA ASP A 235 -5.54 15.15 -8.21
C ASP A 235 -6.73 14.36 -7.67
N GLY A 236 -7.57 15.02 -6.87
CA GLY A 236 -8.62 14.37 -6.11
C GLY A 236 -9.86 15.23 -5.86
N PHE A 237 -10.83 14.63 -5.20
CA PHE A 237 -12.15 15.18 -4.89
C PHE A 237 -12.48 14.95 -3.42
N VAL A 238 -13.10 15.92 -2.76
CA VAL A 238 -13.72 15.70 -1.45
C VAL A 238 -15.01 14.90 -1.67
N LEU A 239 -15.01 13.65 -1.20
CA LEU A 239 -16.18 12.78 -1.28
C LEU A 239 -17.18 13.06 -0.14
N GLY A 240 -16.69 13.48 1.01
CA GLY A 240 -17.50 13.90 2.15
C GLY A 240 -16.62 14.27 3.35
N LYS A 241 -17.22 15.04 4.27
CA LYS A 241 -16.66 15.36 5.60
C LYS A 241 -17.75 15.11 6.64
N GLY A 242 -17.39 14.67 7.82
CA GLY A 242 -18.33 14.52 8.94
C GLY A 242 -17.91 13.49 9.96
N THR A 243 -18.87 13.10 10.78
CA THR A 243 -18.71 12.15 11.87
C THR A 243 -18.94 10.71 11.37
N VAL A 244 -18.07 9.80 11.72
CA VAL A 244 -18.29 8.36 11.53
C VAL A 244 -19.41 7.90 12.46
N THR A 245 -20.55 7.50 11.91
CA THR A 245 -21.73 7.08 12.69
C THR A 245 -21.82 5.60 12.90
N ASP A 246 -21.23 4.80 11.99
CA ASP A 246 -21.24 3.34 12.06
C ASP A 246 -20.01 2.75 11.36
N VAL A 247 -19.47 1.68 11.91
CA VAL A 247 -18.43 0.83 11.30
C VAL A 247 -18.79 -0.61 11.55
N SER A 248 -18.87 -1.41 10.52
CA SER A 248 -19.07 -2.85 10.60
C SER A 248 -17.97 -3.59 9.87
N THR A 249 -17.44 -4.65 10.48
CA THR A 249 -16.37 -5.49 9.91
C THR A 249 -16.69 -6.96 10.15
N GLU A 250 -16.48 -7.78 9.12
CA GLU A 250 -16.54 -9.24 9.16
C GLU A 250 -15.26 -9.82 8.56
N THR A 251 -14.54 -10.61 9.31
CA THR A 251 -13.35 -11.32 8.80
C THR A 251 -13.77 -12.63 8.14
N LYS A 252 -13.48 -12.78 6.84
CA LYS A 252 -13.82 -13.98 6.06
C LYS A 252 -12.68 -14.32 5.10
N GLY A 253 -12.22 -15.58 5.14
CA GLY A 253 -11.18 -16.08 4.25
C GLY A 253 -9.85 -15.35 4.41
N GLY A 254 -9.55 -14.79 5.60
CA GLY A 254 -8.33 -14.02 5.85
C GLY A 254 -8.38 -12.55 5.39
N PHE A 255 -9.57 -12.07 5.03
CA PHE A 255 -9.81 -10.67 4.64
C PHE A 255 -10.90 -10.04 5.51
N ASP A 256 -10.74 -8.75 5.78
CA ASP A 256 -11.74 -7.94 6.47
C ASP A 256 -12.65 -7.26 5.46
N PHE A 257 -13.91 -7.68 5.43
CA PHE A 257 -14.98 -7.04 4.69
C PHE A 257 -15.76 -6.12 5.62
N GLY A 258 -16.04 -4.90 5.18
CA GLY A 258 -16.79 -4.00 6.03
C GLY A 258 -17.32 -2.77 5.35
N LYS A 259 -17.92 -1.91 6.19
CA LYS A 259 -18.50 -0.63 5.79
C LYS A 259 -18.20 0.41 6.86
N ALA A 260 -17.92 1.63 6.42
CA ALA A 260 -17.91 2.80 7.28
C ALA A 260 -18.97 3.79 6.77
N THR A 261 -19.77 4.33 7.68
CA THR A 261 -20.81 5.33 7.37
C THR A 261 -20.44 6.66 8.03
N ILE A 262 -20.34 7.70 7.22
CA ILE A 262 -19.99 9.06 7.64
C ILE A 262 -21.19 9.98 7.36
N LYS A 263 -21.58 10.79 8.33
CA LYS A 263 -22.66 11.79 8.17
C LYS A 263 -22.13 13.20 8.39
N GLY A 264 -22.42 14.10 7.46
CA GLY A 264 -22.05 15.50 7.54
C GLY A 264 -22.75 16.30 6.43
N ASP A 265 -22.96 17.60 6.67
CA ASP A 265 -23.56 18.54 5.71
C ASP A 265 -24.91 18.08 5.11
N GLY A 266 -25.70 17.31 5.86
CA GLY A 266 -26.98 16.76 5.40
C GLY A 266 -26.85 15.55 4.47
N GLU A 267 -25.65 15.07 4.19
CA GLU A 267 -25.36 13.91 3.35
C GLU A 267 -24.87 12.71 4.16
N THR A 268 -25.05 11.52 3.60
CA THR A 268 -24.50 10.28 4.12
C THR A 268 -23.53 9.70 3.11
N LEU A 269 -22.28 9.51 3.51
CA LEU A 269 -21.26 8.80 2.75
C LEU A 269 -21.06 7.41 3.34
N ARG A 270 -21.16 6.36 2.52
CA ARG A 270 -20.80 4.99 2.86
C ARG A 270 -19.57 4.59 2.07
N VAL A 271 -18.62 3.96 2.72
CA VAL A 271 -17.46 3.35 2.07
C VAL A 271 -17.45 1.85 2.37
N ASP A 272 -17.49 1.04 1.32
CA ASP A 272 -17.41 -0.42 1.40
C ASP A 272 -15.95 -0.85 1.14
N TYR A 273 -15.43 -1.82 1.93
CA TYR A 273 -14.03 -2.25 1.84
C TYR A 273 -13.85 -3.78 1.92
N LYS A 274 -12.75 -4.26 1.32
CA LYS A 274 -12.13 -5.59 1.54
C LYS A 274 -10.67 -5.32 1.85
N ASN A 275 -10.27 -5.33 3.11
CA ASN A 275 -9.05 -4.74 3.65
C ASN A 275 -8.92 -3.25 3.26
N GLU A 276 -8.87 -2.95 1.96
CA GLU A 276 -8.81 -1.60 1.37
C GLU A 276 -10.18 -1.14 0.89
N ASN A 277 -10.34 0.19 0.80
CA ASN A 277 -11.56 0.82 0.32
C ASN A 277 -11.78 0.53 -1.17
N MET A 278 -12.98 0.04 -1.52
CA MET A 278 -13.34 -0.39 -2.86
C MET A 278 -14.40 0.48 -3.51
N LEU A 279 -15.44 0.86 -2.76
CA LEU A 279 -16.59 1.62 -3.26
C LEU A 279 -16.96 2.74 -2.28
N ALA A 280 -17.29 3.92 -2.78
CA ALA A 280 -17.85 5.01 -1.98
C ALA A 280 -19.18 5.48 -2.58
N TRP A 281 -20.18 5.64 -1.71
CA TRP A 281 -21.55 5.98 -2.06
C TRP A 281 -22.01 7.21 -1.28
N ARG A 282 -22.45 8.25 -1.97
CA ARG A 282 -23.05 9.43 -1.36
C ARG A 282 -24.56 9.40 -1.61
N ASN A 283 -25.36 9.32 -0.52
CA ASN A 283 -26.82 9.20 -0.62
C ASN A 283 -27.24 8.13 -1.64
N GLU A 284 -26.64 6.93 -1.55
CA GLU A 284 -26.79 5.77 -2.45
C GLU A 284 -26.31 5.96 -3.90
N ASN A 285 -25.73 7.10 -4.26
CA ASN A 285 -25.10 7.30 -5.56
C ASN A 285 -23.61 6.96 -5.47
N LEU A 286 -23.09 6.15 -6.39
CA LEU A 286 -21.66 5.86 -6.48
C LEU A 286 -20.89 7.15 -6.77
N VAL A 287 -19.87 7.46 -5.97
CA VAL A 287 -19.03 8.66 -6.12
C VAL A 287 -17.54 8.33 -6.30
N ALA A 288 -17.11 7.13 -5.93
CA ALA A 288 -15.77 6.63 -6.24
C ALA A 288 -15.74 5.10 -6.20
N MET A 289 -14.85 4.52 -6.98
CA MET A 289 -14.63 3.08 -7.00
C MET A 289 -13.19 2.75 -7.37
N VAL A 290 -12.71 1.59 -6.87
CA VAL A 290 -11.42 1.00 -7.28
C VAL A 290 -11.36 0.86 -8.83
N PRO A 291 -10.21 1.13 -9.47
CA PRO A 291 -8.88 1.38 -8.92
C PRO A 291 -8.63 2.81 -8.42
N ASP A 292 -9.56 3.77 -8.59
CA ASP A 292 -9.44 5.08 -7.96
C ASP A 292 -9.35 4.93 -6.43
N ARG A 293 -8.59 5.79 -5.79
CA ARG A 293 -8.29 5.66 -4.37
C ARG A 293 -9.35 6.38 -3.53
N ILE A 294 -9.75 5.76 -2.43
CA ILE A 294 -10.69 6.31 -1.45
C ILE A 294 -9.95 6.37 -0.11
N CYS A 295 -9.59 7.55 0.33
CA CYS A 295 -8.65 7.76 1.43
C CYS A 295 -9.32 8.49 2.58
N TYR A 296 -9.05 8.05 3.82
CA TYR A 296 -9.52 8.71 5.03
C TYR A 296 -8.43 9.59 5.64
N ILE A 297 -8.82 10.74 6.15
CA ILE A 297 -8.01 11.57 7.02
C ILE A 297 -8.86 12.06 8.19
N GLY A 298 -8.42 11.86 9.42
CA GLY A 298 -9.01 12.48 10.59
C GLY A 298 -8.87 14.00 10.53
N LEU A 299 -9.85 14.75 10.99
CA LEU A 299 -9.75 16.21 11.00
C LEU A 299 -8.66 16.73 11.96
N ASP A 300 -8.15 15.87 12.84
CA ASP A 300 -6.92 16.08 13.63
C ASP A 300 -5.63 15.90 12.83
N GLY A 301 -5.73 15.53 11.54
CA GLY A 301 -4.63 15.30 10.62
C GLY A 301 -3.98 13.92 10.76
N GLN A 302 -4.68 12.92 11.28
CA GLN A 302 -4.20 11.55 11.33
C GLN A 302 -4.69 10.77 10.12
N PRO A 303 -3.82 10.24 9.23
CA PRO A 303 -4.22 9.28 8.21
C PRO A 303 -4.80 8.02 8.88
N LEU A 304 -5.91 7.52 8.35
CA LEU A 304 -6.64 6.41 8.96
C LEU A 304 -6.70 5.21 8.00
N THR A 305 -6.44 4.04 8.54
CA THR A 305 -6.72 2.75 7.89
C THR A 305 -8.10 2.24 8.32
N ASN A 306 -8.60 1.19 7.66
CA ASN A 306 -9.84 0.53 8.06
C ASN A 306 -9.77 -0.10 9.46
N ALA A 307 -8.57 -0.39 9.95
CA ALA A 307 -8.35 -0.84 11.33
C ALA A 307 -8.39 0.31 12.36
N ASP A 308 -8.12 1.55 11.92
CA ASP A 308 -8.08 2.73 12.79
C ASP A 308 -9.43 3.44 12.89
N ILE A 309 -10.25 3.39 11.82
CA ILE A 309 -11.52 4.12 11.77
C ILE A 309 -12.53 3.57 12.79
N LYS A 310 -13.14 4.48 13.57
CA LYS A 310 -14.10 4.14 14.64
C LYS A 310 -15.23 5.13 14.68
N LYS A 311 -16.36 4.68 15.26
CA LYS A 311 -17.50 5.54 15.54
C LYS A 311 -17.08 6.78 16.33
N ASP A 312 -17.77 7.89 16.06
CA ASP A 312 -17.59 9.23 16.65
C ASP A 312 -16.30 9.96 16.23
N MET A 313 -15.50 9.42 15.30
CA MET A 313 -14.37 10.14 14.69
C MET A 313 -14.87 11.18 13.67
N GLU A 314 -14.24 12.35 13.69
CA GLU A 314 -14.42 13.39 12.67
C GLU A 314 -13.42 13.18 11.54
N VAL A 315 -13.90 12.96 10.32
CA VAL A 315 -13.07 12.59 9.18
C VAL A 315 -13.44 13.34 7.91
N ALA A 316 -12.45 13.48 7.01
CA ALA A 316 -12.68 13.75 5.61
C ALA A 316 -12.35 12.50 4.77
N VAL A 317 -13.14 12.27 3.73
CA VAL A 317 -12.92 11.22 2.75
C VAL A 317 -12.57 11.87 1.42
N ILE A 318 -11.40 11.53 0.90
CA ILE A 318 -10.85 12.10 -0.34
C ILE A 318 -10.73 10.98 -1.37
N GLY A 319 -11.39 11.18 -2.51
CA GLY A 319 -11.23 10.34 -3.68
C GLY A 319 -10.09 10.86 -4.55
N ILE A 320 -9.19 9.97 -5.01
CA ILE A 320 -8.02 10.37 -5.80
C ILE A 320 -7.98 9.52 -7.07
N LYS A 321 -7.72 10.16 -8.22
CA LYS A 321 -7.58 9.45 -9.48
C LYS A 321 -6.50 8.38 -9.40
N ALA A 322 -6.82 7.19 -9.92
CA ALA A 322 -5.82 6.15 -10.09
C ALA A 322 -4.78 6.56 -11.14
N PRO A 323 -3.54 6.07 -11.04
CA PRO A 323 -2.59 6.15 -12.15
C PRO A 323 -3.18 5.56 -13.45
N ASP A 324 -2.85 6.17 -14.60
CA ASP A 324 -3.42 5.77 -15.91
C ASP A 324 -3.18 4.29 -16.25
N LYS A 325 -2.08 3.71 -15.77
CA LYS A 325 -1.79 2.27 -15.92
C LYS A 325 -2.90 1.38 -15.36
N TRP A 326 -3.62 1.83 -14.31
CA TRP A 326 -4.76 1.13 -13.73
C TRP A 326 -6.07 1.32 -14.49
N ARG A 327 -6.22 2.43 -15.24
CA ARG A 327 -7.47 2.86 -15.90
C ARG A 327 -7.71 2.18 -17.22
N VAL A 328 -7.37 0.91 -17.29
CA VAL A 328 -7.56 -0.02 -18.42
C VAL A 328 -8.43 -1.20 -17.97
N PRO A 329 -9.11 -1.92 -18.88
CA PRO A 329 -9.98 -3.04 -18.50
C PRO A 329 -9.30 -4.07 -17.58
N ALA A 330 -8.04 -4.43 -17.86
CA ALA A 330 -7.27 -5.37 -17.05
C ALA A 330 -7.06 -4.87 -15.60
N GLY A 331 -6.86 -3.56 -15.43
CA GLY A 331 -6.68 -2.95 -14.12
C GLY A 331 -7.93 -3.07 -13.24
N PHE A 332 -9.11 -2.74 -13.77
CA PHE A 332 -10.36 -2.94 -13.03
C PHE A 332 -10.67 -4.42 -12.80
N ASN A 333 -10.44 -5.27 -13.80
CA ASN A 333 -10.69 -6.71 -13.71
C ASN A 333 -9.90 -7.37 -12.56
N ALA A 334 -8.73 -6.86 -12.19
CA ALA A 334 -7.99 -7.35 -11.03
C ALA A 334 -8.78 -7.21 -9.71
N PHE A 335 -9.67 -6.21 -9.62
CA PHE A 335 -10.52 -5.98 -8.45
C PHE A 335 -11.95 -6.47 -8.61
N ARG A 336 -12.36 -6.92 -9.82
CA ARG A 336 -13.74 -7.28 -10.15
C ARG A 336 -14.35 -8.26 -9.14
N ARG A 337 -13.63 -9.33 -8.79
CA ARG A 337 -14.10 -10.31 -7.82
C ARG A 337 -14.42 -9.71 -6.45
N ALA A 338 -13.62 -8.73 -6.01
CA ALA A 338 -13.83 -8.05 -4.71
C ALA A 338 -15.08 -7.17 -4.76
N VAL A 339 -15.25 -6.35 -5.80
CA VAL A 339 -16.42 -5.45 -5.91
C VAL A 339 -17.72 -6.21 -6.20
N GLU A 340 -17.67 -7.33 -6.93
CA GLU A 340 -18.84 -8.22 -7.14
C GLU A 340 -19.29 -8.88 -5.83
N ALA A 341 -18.35 -9.27 -4.96
CA ALA A 341 -18.67 -9.78 -3.63
C ALA A 341 -19.37 -8.73 -2.73
N MET A 342 -19.19 -7.43 -3.02
CA MET A 342 -19.89 -6.31 -2.40
C MET A 342 -21.21 -5.95 -3.08
N GLY A 343 -21.61 -6.69 -4.13
CA GLY A 343 -22.86 -6.46 -4.86
C GLY A 343 -22.75 -5.52 -6.06
N TYR A 344 -21.57 -5.01 -6.39
CA TYR A 344 -21.36 -4.16 -7.55
C TYR A 344 -21.00 -5.01 -8.79
N LYS A 345 -21.82 -4.90 -9.84
CA LYS A 345 -21.69 -5.73 -11.06
C LYS A 345 -21.50 -4.92 -12.35
N GLU A 346 -21.42 -3.59 -12.22
CA GLU A 346 -21.23 -2.71 -13.37
C GLU A 346 -19.74 -2.56 -13.73
N GLU A 347 -19.48 -1.87 -14.85
CA GLU A 347 -18.14 -1.55 -15.30
C GLU A 347 -17.51 -0.40 -14.49
N TYR A 348 -16.20 -0.25 -14.62
CA TYR A 348 -15.45 0.86 -14.01
C TYR A 348 -15.95 2.21 -14.52
N LYS A 349 -16.25 3.10 -13.59
CA LYS A 349 -16.59 4.51 -13.84
C LYS A 349 -15.51 5.37 -13.20
N ARG A 350 -14.94 6.26 -14.00
CA ARG A 350 -13.87 7.16 -13.52
C ARG A 350 -14.39 8.14 -12.48
N ILE A 351 -13.60 8.40 -11.45
CA ILE A 351 -14.00 9.29 -10.35
C ILE A 351 -14.36 10.70 -10.85
N GLU A 352 -13.68 11.22 -11.87
CA GLU A 352 -14.00 12.52 -12.47
C GLU A 352 -15.34 12.53 -13.23
N GLU A 353 -15.82 11.37 -13.69
CA GLU A 353 -17.14 11.25 -14.31
C GLU A 353 -18.24 11.19 -13.25
N LEU A 354 -17.96 10.52 -12.13
CA LEU A 354 -18.88 10.39 -10.99
C LEU A 354 -19.02 11.70 -10.18
N ASN A 355 -18.04 12.62 -10.26
CA ASN A 355 -18.04 13.89 -9.53
C ASN A 355 -18.09 15.11 -10.46
N LYS A 356 -18.55 14.96 -11.71
CA LYS A 356 -18.87 16.11 -12.56
C LYS A 356 -20.02 16.91 -11.91
N LYS A 357 -19.74 18.18 -11.64
CA LYS A 357 -20.77 19.16 -11.23
C LYS A 357 -21.64 19.54 -12.42
#